data_755a4a1709a5e2ec16defe5e6199af55
#
_entry.id   755a4a1709a5e2ec16defe5e6199af55
#
_cell.length_a   1.000
_cell.length_b   1.000
_cell.length_c   1.000
_cell.angle_alpha   90.00
_cell.angle_beta   90.00
_cell.angle_gamma   90.00
#
_symmetry.space_group_name_H-M   'P 1'
#
loop_
_entity.id
_entity.type
_entity.pdbx_description
1 polymer ?
#
loop_
_entity_poly.entity_id
_entity_poly.type
_entity_poly.pdbx_seq_one_letter_code
_entity_poly.pdbx_strand_id
1 'polypeptide(L)'
;SSDSERRKGVIRRYWQLSVAAMDLAHARQEAADLGALPRPSDPIQQASLAAAQSIARARVAETELAWRMTQRDLADLLETRPGGGLPFPTDAPFIGRYLTKLSAYPNAGALPTSIVRIDESLPWMLETIHARADAVMALETEFQELRRDYSGARVGLDTVLASFERLRDQRLAFLATTRDYNQLIGDFAMSVAPDGMSPEAVVGMLVKDPEQSAARDTGVRRTGWVEEQPFDAWRSIQR
;
A
#
# COMPACT_ATOMS: atom_id res chain seq x y z
N SER A 1 -16.24 2.63 24.93
CA SER A 1 -17.00 3.47 24.00
C SER A 1 -16.16 4.57 23.37
N SER A 2 -15.80 5.66 24.04
CA SER A 2 -14.96 6.73 23.42
C SER A 2 -13.54 6.27 23.10
N ASP A 3 -12.90 5.51 23.97
CA ASP A 3 -11.54 4.99 23.80
C ASP A 3 -11.45 3.95 22.63
N SER A 4 -12.46 3.09 22.49
CA SER A 4 -12.52 2.13 21.40
C SER A 4 -12.62 2.82 20.02
N GLU A 5 -13.46 3.84 19.89
CA GLU A 5 -13.57 4.60 18.64
C GLU A 5 -12.29 5.39 18.32
N ARG A 6 -11.63 5.94 19.34
CA ARG A 6 -10.35 6.60 19.18
C ARG A 6 -9.28 5.61 18.68
N ARG A 7 -9.19 4.41 19.27
CA ARG A 7 -8.24 3.36 18.82
C ARG A 7 -8.50 2.94 17.38
N LYS A 8 -9.75 2.74 16.99
CA LYS A 8 -10.12 2.48 15.59
C LYS A 8 -9.67 3.62 14.67
N GLY A 9 -9.87 4.87 15.10
CA GLY A 9 -9.41 6.05 14.38
C GLY A 9 -7.89 6.04 14.16
N VAL A 10 -7.11 5.74 15.20
CA VAL A 10 -5.64 5.62 15.12
C VAL A 10 -5.22 4.53 14.13
N ILE A 11 -5.80 3.33 14.21
CA ILE A 11 -5.50 2.22 13.30
C ILE A 11 -5.78 2.61 11.84
N ARG A 12 -6.94 3.22 11.57
CA ARG A 12 -7.31 3.67 10.23
C ARG A 12 -6.34 4.72 9.69
N ARG A 13 -5.99 5.72 10.50
CA ARG A 13 -5.02 6.76 10.10
C ARG A 13 -3.61 6.22 9.92
N TYR A 14 -3.19 5.24 10.73
CA TYR A 14 -1.92 4.57 10.55
C TYR A 14 -1.81 3.88 9.18
N TRP A 15 -2.83 3.12 8.77
CA TRP A 15 -2.83 2.47 7.46
C TRP A 15 -2.98 3.46 6.30
N GLN A 16 -3.72 4.55 6.49
CA GLN A 16 -3.76 5.65 5.52
C GLN A 16 -2.39 6.29 5.35
N LEU A 17 -1.67 6.54 6.43
CA LEU A 17 -0.32 7.09 6.40
C LEU A 17 0.67 6.14 5.71
N SER A 18 0.59 4.84 6.00
CA SER A 18 1.42 3.82 5.37
C SER A 18 1.24 3.83 3.84
N VAL A 19 0.00 3.83 3.37
CA VAL A 19 -0.30 3.87 1.93
C VAL A 19 0.10 5.21 1.31
N ALA A 20 -0.13 6.34 1.98
CA ALA A 20 0.28 7.65 1.46
C ALA A 20 1.80 7.76 1.29
N ALA A 21 2.59 7.16 2.18
CA ALA A 21 4.05 7.10 2.04
C ALA A 21 4.48 6.26 0.83
N MET A 22 3.84 5.09 0.63
CA MET A 22 4.12 4.23 -0.53
C MET A 22 3.71 4.91 -1.85
N ASP A 23 2.57 5.59 -1.87
CA ASP A 23 2.11 6.32 -3.05
C ASP A 23 3.04 7.47 -3.41
N LEU A 24 3.56 8.19 -2.42
CA LEU A 24 4.61 9.22 -2.64
C LEU A 24 5.89 8.61 -3.21
N ALA A 25 6.32 7.46 -2.71
CA ALA A 25 7.50 6.76 -3.24
C ALA A 25 7.29 6.36 -4.72
N HIS A 26 6.13 5.79 -5.05
CA HIS A 26 5.78 5.47 -6.43
C HIS A 26 5.72 6.71 -7.31
N ALA A 27 5.09 7.80 -6.86
CA ALA A 27 5.01 9.04 -7.64
C ALA A 27 6.41 9.62 -7.94
N ARG A 28 7.34 9.56 -7.00
CA ARG A 28 8.73 9.99 -7.21
C ARG A 28 9.46 9.11 -8.21
N GLN A 29 9.29 7.78 -8.11
CA GLN A 29 9.87 6.84 -9.06
C GLN A 29 9.32 7.06 -10.47
N GLU A 30 8.01 7.23 -10.61
CA GLU A 30 7.33 7.51 -11.86
C GLU A 30 7.81 8.82 -12.51
N ALA A 31 7.98 9.88 -11.73
CA ALA A 31 8.54 11.14 -12.24
C ALA A 31 10.00 10.99 -12.70
N ALA A 32 10.79 10.19 -11.99
CA ALA A 32 12.17 9.88 -12.37
C ALA A 32 12.23 9.04 -13.66
N ASP A 33 11.39 8.01 -13.78
CA ASP A 33 11.33 7.14 -14.95
C ASP A 33 10.92 7.91 -16.22
N LEU A 34 9.90 8.76 -16.14
CA LEU A 34 9.49 9.63 -17.25
C LEU A 34 10.57 10.70 -17.57
N GLY A 35 11.25 11.21 -16.53
CA GLY A 35 12.36 12.16 -16.70
C GLY A 35 13.56 11.58 -17.42
N ALA A 36 13.77 10.26 -17.33
CA ALA A 36 14.86 9.54 -17.95
C ALA A 36 14.58 9.09 -19.40
N LEU A 37 13.35 9.29 -19.92
CA LEU A 37 13.03 8.94 -21.31
C LEU A 37 13.80 9.83 -22.29
N PRO A 38 14.36 9.27 -23.38
CA PRO A 38 14.98 10.04 -24.45
C PRO A 38 14.00 11.05 -25.06
N ARG A 39 14.50 12.24 -25.38
CA ARG A 39 13.70 13.27 -26.03
C ARG A 39 13.35 12.85 -27.47
N PRO A 40 12.08 12.80 -27.85
CA PRO A 40 11.68 12.49 -29.23
C PRO A 40 12.17 13.55 -30.21
N SER A 41 12.36 13.20 -31.49
CA SER A 41 12.66 14.16 -32.55
C SER A 41 11.42 14.91 -33.05
N ASP A 42 10.26 14.25 -33.00
CA ASP A 42 8.97 14.82 -33.43
C ASP A 42 8.46 15.85 -32.40
N PRO A 43 8.10 17.09 -32.84
CA PRO A 43 7.60 18.15 -31.94
C PRO A 43 6.31 17.77 -31.18
N ILE A 44 5.41 16.99 -31.80
CA ILE A 44 4.17 16.55 -31.15
C ILE A 44 4.50 15.59 -30.00
N GLN A 45 5.34 14.60 -30.26
CA GLN A 45 5.80 13.68 -29.21
C GLN A 45 6.61 14.40 -28.11
N GLN A 46 7.40 15.44 -28.46
CA GLN A 46 8.06 16.28 -27.45
C GLN A 46 7.05 16.96 -26.51
N ALA A 47 5.96 17.49 -27.07
CA ALA A 47 4.89 18.11 -26.29
C ALA A 47 4.18 17.08 -25.41
N SER A 48 3.89 15.88 -25.93
CA SER A 48 3.27 14.78 -25.17
C SER A 48 4.15 14.34 -24.01
N LEU A 49 5.45 14.15 -24.22
CA LEU A 49 6.40 13.78 -23.15
C LEU A 49 6.50 14.89 -22.09
N ALA A 50 6.58 16.15 -22.53
CA ALA A 50 6.64 17.29 -21.60
C ALA A 50 5.37 17.39 -20.73
N ALA A 51 4.19 17.14 -21.32
CA ALA A 51 2.93 17.09 -20.60
C ALA A 51 2.92 15.94 -19.56
N ALA A 52 3.30 14.72 -19.96
CA ALA A 52 3.38 13.58 -19.06
C ALA A 52 4.35 13.82 -17.88
N GLN A 53 5.53 14.38 -18.15
CA GLN A 53 6.50 14.77 -17.11
C GLN A 53 5.95 15.84 -16.17
N SER A 54 5.18 16.79 -16.69
CA SER A 54 4.55 17.86 -15.87
C SER A 54 3.46 17.27 -14.96
N ILE A 55 2.63 16.36 -15.47
CA ILE A 55 1.62 15.65 -14.70
C ILE A 55 2.28 14.81 -13.60
N ALA A 56 3.35 14.09 -13.91
CA ALA A 56 4.06 13.29 -12.92
C ALA A 56 4.66 14.17 -11.79
N ARG A 57 5.23 15.35 -12.11
CA ARG A 57 5.71 16.29 -11.10
C ARG A 57 4.58 16.85 -10.23
N ALA A 58 3.44 17.18 -10.83
CA ALA A 58 2.27 17.64 -10.07
C ALA A 58 1.79 16.54 -9.10
N ARG A 59 1.76 15.27 -9.55
CA ARG A 59 1.40 14.14 -8.71
C ARG A 59 2.36 13.95 -7.52
N VAL A 60 3.66 14.15 -7.71
CA VAL A 60 4.62 14.14 -6.57
C VAL A 60 4.24 15.19 -5.52
N ALA A 61 3.92 16.41 -5.94
CA ALA A 61 3.53 17.47 -5.00
C ALA A 61 2.20 17.17 -4.28
N GLU A 62 1.22 16.61 -5.00
CA GLU A 62 -0.07 16.22 -4.45
C GLU A 62 0.06 15.07 -3.44
N THR A 63 0.82 14.03 -3.77
CA THR A 63 1.06 12.89 -2.86
C THR A 63 1.89 13.29 -1.65
N GLU A 64 2.86 14.20 -1.79
CA GLU A 64 3.62 14.75 -0.67
C GLU A 64 2.71 15.55 0.28
N LEU A 65 1.81 16.36 -0.26
CA LEU A 65 0.82 17.10 0.54
C LEU A 65 -0.10 16.12 1.28
N ALA A 66 -0.65 15.11 0.58
CA ALA A 66 -1.51 14.10 1.18
C ALA A 66 -0.80 13.34 2.32
N TRP A 67 0.45 12.93 2.10
CA TRP A 67 1.26 12.28 3.11
C TRP A 67 1.46 13.15 4.36
N ARG A 68 1.85 14.42 4.18
CA ARG A 68 2.05 15.38 5.29
C ARG A 68 0.76 15.65 6.06
N MET A 69 -0.37 15.78 5.37
CA MET A 69 -1.67 15.95 6.02
C MET A 69 -2.04 14.71 6.86
N THR A 70 -1.87 13.51 6.30
CA THR A 70 -2.15 12.27 7.03
C THR A 70 -1.24 12.09 8.25
N GLN A 71 0.04 12.51 8.18
CA GLN A 71 0.93 12.54 9.34
C GLN A 71 0.39 13.44 10.46
N ARG A 72 -0.10 14.64 10.12
CA ARG A 72 -0.68 15.58 11.09
C ARG A 72 -1.94 15.02 11.70
N ASP A 73 -2.85 14.49 10.87
CA ASP A 73 -4.09 13.87 11.35
C ASP A 73 -3.81 12.74 12.36
N LEU A 74 -2.78 11.91 12.10
CA LEU A 74 -2.39 10.88 13.03
C LEU A 74 -1.74 11.45 14.29
N ALA A 75 -0.89 12.47 14.17
CA ALA A 75 -0.27 13.16 15.30
C ALA A 75 -1.31 13.78 16.24
N ASP A 76 -2.37 14.38 15.68
CA ASP A 76 -3.48 14.96 16.43
C ASP A 76 -4.27 13.88 17.19
N LEU A 77 -4.55 12.74 16.56
CA LEU A 77 -5.20 11.60 17.22
C LEU A 77 -4.36 10.99 18.35
N LEU A 78 -3.03 11.02 18.21
CA LEU A 78 -2.08 10.54 19.21
C LEU A 78 -1.80 11.58 20.29
N GLU A 79 -2.34 12.81 20.19
CA GLU A 79 -2.09 13.93 21.10
C GLU A 79 -0.59 14.21 21.28
N THR A 80 0.19 14.09 20.19
CA THR A 80 1.62 14.33 20.23
C THR A 80 1.90 15.79 20.57
N ARG A 81 2.92 16.03 21.44
CA ARG A 81 3.25 17.40 21.88
C ARG A 81 3.70 18.25 20.68
N PRO A 82 3.35 19.56 20.68
CA PRO A 82 3.92 20.51 19.70
C PRO A 82 5.45 20.46 19.71
N GLY A 83 6.07 20.27 18.54
CA GLY A 83 7.52 20.14 18.42
C GLY A 83 8.06 18.70 18.56
N GLY A 84 7.22 17.74 18.87
CA GLY A 84 7.55 16.32 18.72
C GLY A 84 7.66 15.93 17.24
N GLY A 85 8.44 14.88 16.94
CA GLY A 85 8.52 14.34 15.59
C GLY A 85 7.15 13.88 15.09
N LEU A 86 6.87 14.08 13.79
CA LEU A 86 5.65 13.55 13.19
C LEU A 86 5.71 12.01 13.10
N PRO A 87 4.58 11.33 13.29
CA PRO A 87 4.53 9.88 13.22
C PRO A 87 4.96 9.40 11.81
N PHE A 88 5.71 8.32 11.81
CA PHE A 88 6.16 7.67 10.57
C PHE A 88 5.85 6.17 10.68
N PRO A 89 5.22 5.55 9.68
CA PRO A 89 4.95 4.13 9.73
C PRO A 89 6.27 3.35 9.63
N THR A 90 6.47 2.42 10.54
CA THR A 90 7.67 1.55 10.61
C THR A 90 7.44 0.20 9.95
N ASP A 91 6.17 -0.19 9.79
CA ASP A 91 5.80 -1.50 9.30
C ASP A 91 5.19 -1.39 7.89
N ALA A 92 5.57 -2.31 7.01
CA ALA A 92 4.86 -2.51 5.75
C ALA A 92 3.46 -3.08 6.02
N PRO A 93 2.44 -2.69 5.22
CA PRO A 93 1.13 -3.32 5.32
C PRO A 93 1.23 -4.83 5.13
N PHE A 94 0.55 -5.57 5.98
CA PHE A 94 0.56 -7.02 5.90
C PHE A 94 -0.34 -7.50 4.76
N ILE A 95 0.17 -8.38 3.92
CA ILE A 95 -0.53 -8.99 2.78
C ILE A 95 -0.53 -10.52 2.86
N GLY A 96 -0.42 -11.07 4.07
CA GLY A 96 -0.56 -12.48 4.35
C GLY A 96 -1.95 -12.82 4.92
N ARG A 97 -2.19 -14.10 5.17
CA ARG A 97 -3.44 -14.57 5.76
C ARG A 97 -3.45 -14.29 7.26
N TYR A 98 -4.51 -13.62 7.73
CA TYR A 98 -4.86 -13.57 9.14
C TYR A 98 -5.85 -14.68 9.47
N LEU A 99 -5.60 -15.37 10.58
CA LEU A 99 -6.52 -16.35 11.16
C LEU A 99 -7.34 -15.67 12.25
N THR A 100 -8.54 -15.27 11.95
CA THR A 100 -9.44 -14.58 12.88
C THR A 100 -9.93 -15.51 13.99
N LYS A 101 -9.87 -16.84 13.80
CA LYS A 101 -10.35 -17.88 14.75
C LYS A 101 -11.72 -17.52 15.36
N LEU A 102 -12.64 -17.03 14.53
CA LEU A 102 -13.95 -16.57 14.98
C LEU A 102 -14.66 -17.60 15.88
N SER A 103 -14.54 -18.88 15.55
CA SER A 103 -15.12 -20.00 16.32
C SER A 103 -14.51 -20.19 17.71
N ALA A 104 -13.33 -19.63 17.99
CA ALA A 104 -12.68 -19.74 19.28
C ALA A 104 -13.15 -18.68 20.31
N TYR A 105 -13.94 -17.69 19.87
CA TYR A 105 -14.49 -16.69 20.78
C TYR A 105 -15.66 -17.26 21.57
N PRO A 106 -15.71 -17.07 22.92
CA PRO A 106 -16.76 -17.64 23.76
C PRO A 106 -18.17 -17.25 23.36
N ASN A 107 -18.36 -16.12 22.70
CA ASN A 107 -19.64 -15.58 22.27
C ASN A 107 -19.74 -15.44 20.74
N ALA A 108 -19.08 -16.31 19.98
CA ALA A 108 -19.03 -16.22 18.52
C ALA A 108 -20.44 -16.11 17.89
N GLY A 109 -21.45 -16.79 18.45
CA GLY A 109 -22.84 -16.71 17.98
C GLY A 109 -23.57 -15.40 18.31
N ALA A 110 -23.02 -14.56 19.18
CA ALA A 110 -23.57 -13.26 19.56
C ALA A 110 -22.83 -12.08 18.89
N LEU A 111 -21.85 -12.34 18.04
CA LEU A 111 -21.11 -11.29 17.36
C LEU A 111 -22.00 -10.58 16.33
N PRO A 112 -21.84 -9.25 16.18
CA PRO A 112 -22.56 -8.51 15.15
C PRO A 112 -22.34 -9.09 13.75
N THR A 113 -23.37 -9.10 12.93
CA THR A 113 -23.30 -9.58 11.53
C THR A 113 -22.19 -8.90 10.72
N SER A 114 -21.86 -7.66 11.05
CA SER A 114 -20.74 -6.93 10.42
C SER A 114 -19.39 -7.61 10.65
N ILE A 115 -19.18 -8.21 11.82
CA ILE A 115 -17.92 -8.90 12.15
C ILE A 115 -17.82 -10.24 11.41
N VAL A 116 -18.94 -10.98 11.32
CA VAL A 116 -19.00 -12.22 10.53
C VAL A 116 -18.69 -11.91 9.05
N ARG A 117 -19.26 -10.84 8.50
CA ARG A 117 -19.00 -10.42 7.11
C ARG A 117 -17.53 -10.04 6.88
N ILE A 118 -16.87 -9.41 7.86
CA ILE A 118 -15.43 -9.12 7.75
C ILE A 118 -14.66 -10.42 7.62
N ASP A 119 -14.90 -11.38 8.52
CA ASP A 119 -14.24 -12.70 8.49
C ASP A 119 -14.41 -13.42 7.15
N GLU A 120 -15.64 -13.44 6.62
CA GLU A 120 -15.96 -14.04 5.33
C GLU A 120 -15.29 -13.32 4.15
N SER A 121 -15.10 -12.00 4.22
CA SER A 121 -14.52 -11.19 3.11
C SER A 121 -13.01 -11.21 3.04
N LEU A 122 -12.31 -11.43 4.16
CA LEU A 122 -10.86 -11.36 4.23
C LEU A 122 -10.14 -12.30 3.25
N PRO A 123 -10.53 -13.57 3.07
CA PRO A 123 -9.91 -14.47 2.10
C PRO A 123 -9.99 -13.93 0.67
N TRP A 124 -11.17 -13.41 0.25
CA TRP A 124 -11.38 -12.87 -1.08
C TRP A 124 -10.57 -11.58 -1.32
N MET A 125 -10.44 -10.75 -0.31
CA MET A 125 -9.61 -9.56 -0.40
C MET A 125 -8.13 -9.93 -0.52
N LEU A 126 -7.68 -10.95 0.20
CA LEU A 126 -6.30 -11.43 0.09
C LEU A 126 -6.00 -11.98 -1.30
N GLU A 127 -6.90 -12.77 -1.89
CA GLU A 127 -6.77 -13.23 -3.27
C GLU A 127 -6.71 -12.05 -4.26
N THR A 128 -7.54 -11.03 -4.04
CA THR A 128 -7.52 -9.81 -4.86
C THR A 128 -6.19 -9.06 -4.73
N ILE A 129 -5.63 -8.96 -3.52
CA ILE A 129 -4.31 -8.35 -3.29
C ILE A 129 -3.23 -9.10 -4.07
N HIS A 130 -3.22 -10.43 -3.99
CA HIS A 130 -2.24 -11.25 -4.71
C HIS A 130 -2.37 -11.08 -6.23
N ALA A 131 -3.58 -11.14 -6.78
CA ALA A 131 -3.81 -10.93 -8.20
C ALA A 131 -3.36 -9.53 -8.67
N ARG A 132 -3.59 -8.49 -7.86
CA ARG A 132 -3.10 -7.13 -8.16
C ARG A 132 -1.58 -7.02 -8.05
N ALA A 133 -0.95 -7.67 -7.08
CA ALA A 133 0.51 -7.72 -6.97
C ALA A 133 1.14 -8.36 -8.21
N ASP A 134 0.58 -9.49 -8.67
CA ASP A 134 1.03 -10.15 -9.88
C ASP A 134 0.86 -9.26 -11.13
N ALA A 135 -0.26 -8.55 -11.22
CA ALA A 135 -0.52 -7.61 -12.31
C ALA A 135 0.48 -6.43 -12.30
N VAL A 136 0.80 -5.87 -11.11
CA VAL A 136 1.81 -4.81 -10.97
C VAL A 136 3.17 -5.32 -11.44
N MET A 137 3.61 -6.51 -11.01
CA MET A 137 4.90 -7.09 -11.42
C MET A 137 4.99 -7.31 -12.94
N ALA A 138 3.90 -7.82 -13.54
CA ALA A 138 3.84 -8.01 -14.98
C ALA A 138 3.94 -6.69 -15.75
N LEU A 139 3.18 -5.67 -15.31
CA LEU A 139 3.18 -4.35 -15.94
C LEU A 139 4.50 -3.59 -15.74
N GLU A 140 5.19 -3.79 -14.62
CA GLU A 140 6.54 -3.24 -14.43
C GLU A 140 7.54 -3.85 -15.39
N THR A 141 7.50 -5.17 -15.57
CA THR A 141 8.34 -5.85 -16.54
C THR A 141 8.07 -5.33 -17.95
N GLU A 142 6.79 -5.25 -18.34
CA GLU A 142 6.37 -4.68 -19.63
C GLU A 142 6.87 -3.25 -19.82
N PHE A 143 6.67 -2.39 -18.81
CA PHE A 143 7.11 -0.99 -18.88
C PHE A 143 8.62 -0.86 -19.04
N GLN A 144 9.41 -1.65 -18.33
CA GLN A 144 10.87 -1.64 -18.47
C GLN A 144 11.34 -2.12 -19.84
N GLU A 145 10.70 -3.13 -20.43
CA GLU A 145 10.97 -3.59 -21.78
C GLU A 145 10.63 -2.53 -22.81
N LEU A 146 9.43 -1.96 -22.75
CA LEU A 146 8.98 -0.89 -23.66
C LEU A 146 9.88 0.35 -23.56
N ARG A 147 10.36 0.70 -22.36
CA ARG A 147 11.30 1.80 -22.17
C ARG A 147 12.65 1.54 -22.85
N ARG A 148 13.16 0.29 -22.80
CA ARG A 148 14.38 -0.10 -23.52
C ARG A 148 14.16 -0.06 -25.05
N ASP A 149 13.02 -0.56 -25.51
CA ASP A 149 12.69 -0.58 -26.94
C ASP A 149 12.46 0.83 -27.49
N TYR A 150 11.88 1.72 -26.70
CA TYR A 150 11.77 3.14 -27.05
C TYR A 150 13.15 3.80 -27.18
N SER A 151 14.07 3.52 -26.27
CA SER A 151 15.44 4.01 -26.36
C SER A 151 16.18 3.47 -27.59
N GLY A 152 15.79 2.29 -28.09
CA GLY A 152 16.25 1.68 -29.33
C GLY A 152 15.48 2.09 -30.57
N ALA A 153 14.53 3.02 -30.48
CA ALA A 153 13.60 3.45 -31.55
C ALA A 153 12.78 2.30 -32.16
N ARG A 154 12.46 1.26 -31.40
CA ARG A 154 11.64 0.11 -31.84
C ARG A 154 10.15 0.31 -31.59
N VAL A 155 9.78 1.13 -30.61
CA VAL A 155 8.40 1.44 -30.27
C VAL A 155 8.20 2.95 -30.17
N GLY A 156 6.96 3.42 -30.33
CA GLY A 156 6.60 4.83 -30.20
C GLY A 156 6.40 5.26 -28.76
N LEU A 157 6.52 6.57 -28.50
CA LEU A 157 6.29 7.17 -27.18
C LEU A 157 4.91 6.84 -26.61
N ASP A 158 3.87 6.86 -27.44
CA ASP A 158 2.48 6.61 -27.01
C ASP A 158 2.31 5.23 -26.37
N THR A 159 3.02 4.22 -26.89
CA THR A 159 3.02 2.85 -26.33
C THR A 159 3.62 2.84 -24.93
N VAL A 160 4.74 3.57 -24.72
CA VAL A 160 5.40 3.67 -23.41
C VAL A 160 4.50 4.40 -22.42
N LEU A 161 3.90 5.53 -22.82
CA LEU A 161 3.02 6.31 -21.95
C LEU A 161 1.76 5.52 -21.57
N ALA A 162 1.15 4.78 -22.52
CA ALA A 162 0.00 3.93 -22.21
C ALA A 162 0.33 2.79 -21.23
N SER A 163 1.51 2.16 -21.34
CA SER A 163 1.97 1.16 -20.37
C SER A 163 2.24 1.77 -19.00
N PHE A 164 2.83 2.96 -18.98
CA PHE A 164 3.05 3.72 -17.74
C PHE A 164 1.73 4.02 -17.01
N GLU A 165 0.70 4.48 -17.70
CA GLU A 165 -0.62 4.77 -17.11
C GLU A 165 -1.26 3.50 -16.53
N ARG A 166 -1.21 2.38 -17.26
CA ARG A 166 -1.73 1.09 -16.77
C ARG A 166 -1.01 0.63 -15.50
N LEU A 167 0.32 0.76 -15.46
CA LEU A 167 1.11 0.41 -14.29
C LEU A 167 0.72 1.27 -13.08
N ARG A 168 0.63 2.58 -13.27
CA ARG A 168 0.20 3.53 -12.22
C ARG A 168 -1.16 3.15 -11.65
N ASP A 169 -2.14 2.89 -12.50
CA ASP A 169 -3.50 2.57 -12.08
C ASP A 169 -3.56 1.26 -11.29
N GLN A 170 -2.78 0.24 -11.68
CA GLN A 170 -2.69 -1.02 -10.92
C GLN A 170 -1.97 -0.85 -9.58
N ARG A 171 -0.92 -0.03 -9.50
CA ARG A 171 -0.26 0.31 -8.23
C ARG A 171 -1.23 1.00 -7.26
N LEU A 172 -2.00 1.98 -7.73
CA LEU A 172 -3.02 2.65 -6.91
C LEU A 172 -4.09 1.68 -6.42
N ALA A 173 -4.58 0.82 -7.30
CA ALA A 173 -5.59 -0.18 -6.95
C ALA A 173 -5.04 -1.22 -5.94
N PHE A 174 -3.78 -1.65 -6.08
CA PHE A 174 -3.10 -2.51 -5.12
C PHE A 174 -3.00 -1.86 -3.74
N LEU A 175 -2.52 -0.62 -3.67
CA LEU A 175 -2.39 0.13 -2.43
C LEU A 175 -3.73 0.33 -1.72
N ALA A 176 -4.79 0.68 -2.47
CA ALA A 176 -6.12 0.86 -1.92
C ALA A 176 -6.67 -0.45 -1.32
N THR A 177 -6.56 -1.57 -2.05
CA THR A 177 -7.03 -2.88 -1.57
C THR A 177 -6.25 -3.34 -0.34
N THR A 178 -4.93 -3.14 -0.32
CA THR A 178 -4.06 -3.48 0.81
C THR A 178 -4.41 -2.66 2.05
N ARG A 179 -4.66 -1.36 1.90
CA ARG A 179 -5.13 -0.51 2.99
C ARG A 179 -6.45 -1.02 3.57
N ASP A 180 -7.42 -1.26 2.69
CA ASP A 180 -8.77 -1.65 3.11
C ASP A 180 -8.75 -3.00 3.83
N TYR A 181 -7.94 -3.95 3.36
CA TYR A 181 -7.70 -5.23 4.02
C TYR A 181 -7.16 -5.05 5.46
N ASN A 182 -6.11 -4.24 5.63
CA ASN A 182 -5.51 -4.02 6.95
C ASN A 182 -6.44 -3.22 7.88
N GLN A 183 -7.26 -2.31 7.35
CA GLN A 183 -8.27 -1.61 8.12
C GLN A 183 -9.36 -2.57 8.61
N LEU A 184 -9.84 -3.48 7.77
CA LEU A 184 -10.84 -4.48 8.18
C LEU A 184 -10.30 -5.43 9.25
N ILE A 185 -9.03 -5.83 9.18
CA ILE A 185 -8.38 -6.60 10.26
C ILE A 185 -8.38 -5.79 11.56
N GLY A 186 -8.03 -4.50 11.51
CA GLY A 186 -8.07 -3.63 12.67
C GLY A 186 -9.49 -3.48 13.23
N ASP A 187 -10.48 -3.26 12.38
CA ASP A 187 -11.89 -3.16 12.77
C ASP A 187 -12.39 -4.46 13.40
N PHE A 188 -12.01 -5.63 12.86
CA PHE A 188 -12.29 -6.93 13.44
C PHE A 188 -11.68 -7.05 14.84
N ALA A 189 -10.36 -6.84 14.96
CA ALA A 189 -9.64 -6.94 16.22
C ALA A 189 -10.26 -6.07 17.32
N MET A 190 -10.52 -4.80 17.01
CA MET A 190 -11.11 -3.85 17.96
C MET A 190 -12.58 -4.13 18.31
N SER A 191 -13.27 -4.93 17.50
CA SER A 191 -14.66 -5.29 17.76
C SER A 191 -14.82 -6.55 18.59
N VAL A 192 -13.81 -7.44 18.58
CA VAL A 192 -13.82 -8.69 19.35
C VAL A 192 -12.98 -8.61 20.61
N ALA A 193 -12.06 -7.64 20.71
CA ALA A 193 -11.22 -7.45 21.89
C ALA A 193 -12.04 -6.97 23.09
N PRO A 194 -11.94 -7.61 24.26
CA PRO A 194 -12.52 -7.12 25.50
C PRO A 194 -12.01 -5.72 25.87
N ASP A 195 -12.86 -4.94 26.54
CA ASP A 195 -12.46 -3.64 27.08
C ASP A 195 -11.24 -3.80 28.04
N GLY A 196 -10.25 -2.94 27.85
CA GLY A 196 -9.03 -2.95 28.67
C GLY A 196 -7.97 -3.98 28.25
N MET A 197 -8.17 -4.72 27.16
CA MET A 197 -7.12 -5.61 26.63
C MET A 197 -5.90 -4.81 26.16
N SER A 198 -4.70 -5.31 26.47
CA SER A 198 -3.46 -4.67 26.02
C SER A 198 -3.27 -4.78 24.51
N PRO A 199 -2.58 -3.84 23.86
CA PRO A 199 -2.29 -3.92 22.42
C PRO A 199 -1.61 -5.22 22.01
N GLU A 200 -0.69 -5.74 22.81
CA GLU A 200 0.04 -6.99 22.56
C GLU A 200 -0.90 -8.20 22.58
N ALA A 201 -1.87 -8.20 23.49
CA ALA A 201 -2.87 -9.25 23.57
C ALA A 201 -3.83 -9.20 22.35
N VAL A 202 -4.22 -8.00 21.89
CA VAL A 202 -5.01 -7.82 20.67
C VAL A 202 -4.26 -8.37 19.45
N VAL A 203 -2.98 -8.04 19.32
CA VAL A 203 -2.14 -8.57 18.22
C VAL A 203 -2.02 -10.10 18.34
N GLY A 204 -1.89 -10.65 19.54
CA GLY A 204 -1.85 -12.11 19.78
C GLY A 204 -3.14 -12.85 19.39
N MET A 205 -4.29 -12.14 19.34
CA MET A 205 -5.56 -12.72 18.86
C MET A 205 -5.57 -12.90 17.34
N LEU A 206 -4.78 -12.11 16.61
CA LEU A 206 -4.65 -12.15 15.15
C LEU A 206 -3.49 -13.08 14.80
N VAL A 207 -3.74 -14.38 14.79
CA VAL A 207 -2.70 -15.38 14.50
C VAL A 207 -2.36 -15.33 13.01
N LYS A 208 -1.13 -14.95 12.71
CA LYS A 208 -0.53 -15.13 11.38
C LYS A 208 -0.38 -16.64 11.15
N ASP A 209 -0.79 -17.13 9.99
CA ASP A 209 -0.60 -18.54 9.64
C ASP A 209 0.90 -18.84 9.44
N PRO A 210 1.58 -19.52 10.39
CA PRO A 210 3.02 -19.76 10.31
C PRO A 210 3.39 -20.71 9.15
N GLU A 211 2.46 -21.60 8.74
CA GLU A 211 2.74 -22.55 7.67
C GLU A 211 2.79 -21.90 6.29
N GLN A 212 2.00 -20.84 6.06
CA GLN A 212 2.07 -20.10 4.81
C GLN A 212 3.30 -19.16 4.75
N SER A 213 3.82 -18.71 5.87
CA SER A 213 5.10 -17.99 5.90
C SER A 213 6.27 -18.93 5.60
N ALA A 214 6.26 -20.15 6.12
CA ALA A 214 7.35 -21.13 5.92
C ALA A 214 7.30 -21.87 4.57
N ALA A 215 6.12 -22.19 4.04
CA ALA A 215 5.98 -22.89 2.75
C ALA A 215 6.35 -22.00 1.54
N ARG A 216 6.36 -20.69 1.70
CA ARG A 216 6.76 -19.74 0.66
C ARG A 216 8.26 -19.52 0.59
N ASP A 217 8.99 -19.88 1.64
CA ASP A 217 10.48 -19.80 1.67
C ASP A 217 11.17 -20.93 0.89
N THR A 218 10.44 -21.99 0.53
CA THR A 218 11.06 -23.22 -0.03
C THR A 218 10.88 -23.42 -1.53
N GLY A 219 10.30 -22.49 -2.31
CA GLY A 219 10.09 -22.85 -3.72
C GLY A 219 9.93 -21.77 -4.76
N VAL A 220 9.66 -20.55 -4.39
CA VAL A 220 9.63 -19.45 -5.36
C VAL A 220 10.48 -18.32 -4.79
N ARG A 221 11.61 -18.05 -5.41
CA ARG A 221 12.27 -16.75 -5.28
C ARG A 221 11.23 -15.71 -5.69
N ARG A 222 10.44 -15.26 -4.73
CA ARG A 222 9.69 -14.03 -4.88
C ARG A 222 10.73 -12.96 -5.03
N THR A 223 10.92 -12.54 -6.26
CA THR A 223 11.64 -11.34 -6.60
C THR A 223 11.15 -10.25 -5.66
N GLY A 224 12.04 -9.70 -4.87
CA GLY A 224 11.99 -8.85 -3.69
C GLY A 224 11.01 -7.68 -3.61
N TRP A 225 9.80 -7.82 -4.15
CA TRP A 225 8.79 -6.75 -4.20
C TRP A 225 7.99 -6.58 -2.91
N VAL A 226 7.84 -7.67 -2.15
CA VAL A 226 6.99 -7.68 -0.95
C VAL A 226 7.79 -7.52 0.34
N GLU A 227 9.08 -7.88 0.35
CA GLU A 227 9.91 -7.84 1.57
C GLU A 227 11.04 -6.81 1.57
N GLU A 228 11.62 -6.44 0.42
CA GLU A 228 12.79 -5.56 0.40
C GLU A 228 12.54 -4.16 -0.19
N GLN A 229 11.69 -4.01 -1.20
CA GLN A 229 11.52 -2.71 -1.86
C GLN A 229 10.71 -1.66 -1.11
N PRO A 230 9.62 -1.95 -0.36
CA PRO A 230 8.99 -0.94 0.48
C PRO A 230 9.97 -0.34 1.48
N PHE A 231 10.88 -1.15 2.04
CA PHE A 231 11.86 -0.68 3.01
C PHE A 231 12.95 0.23 2.40
N ASP A 232 13.39 -0.01 1.19
CA ASP A 232 14.39 0.83 0.52
C ASP A 232 13.78 2.14 -0.01
N ALA A 233 12.55 2.10 -0.52
CA ALA A 233 11.77 3.29 -0.81
C ALA A 233 11.52 4.14 0.45
N TRP A 234 11.31 3.49 1.60
CA TRP A 234 11.16 4.13 2.90
C TRP A 234 12.45 4.83 3.37
N ARG A 235 13.62 4.21 3.19
CA ARG A 235 14.92 4.80 3.53
C ARG A 235 15.25 6.03 2.70
N SER A 236 14.78 6.11 1.46
CA SER A 236 14.98 7.26 0.58
C SER A 236 14.15 8.49 0.97
N ILE A 237 13.03 8.30 1.71
CA ILE A 237 12.19 9.39 2.23
C ILE A 237 12.77 10.01 3.52
N GLN A 238 13.63 9.29 4.24
CA GLN A 238 14.25 9.77 5.49
C GLN A 238 15.53 10.61 5.27
N ARG A 239 16.04 10.71 4.05
CA ARG A 239 17.18 11.56 3.68
C ARG A 239 16.71 12.84 2.97
#